data_ca93a9b42559adf8d893f66f28ed21a0
#
_entry.id   ca93a9b42559adf8d893f66f28ed21a0
#
_cell.length_a   1.000
_cell.length_b   1.000
_cell.length_c   1.000
_cell.angle_alpha   90.00
_cell.angle_beta   90.00
_cell.angle_gamma   90.00
#
_symmetry.space_group_name_H-M   'P 1'
#
loop_
_entity.id
_entity.type
_entity.pdbx_description
1 polymer ?
#
loop_
_entity_poly.entity_id
_entity_poly.type
_entity_poly.pdbx_seq_one_letter_code
_entity_poly.pdbx_strand_id
1 'polypeptide(L)'
;MLEVKDLDLHYGNSQILYKISLKARVGEVTAILGTNGVGKTSLIKALAGTHNRSSGEISLAGNNIGILQPHSLAKKGIAVVPQGREIFPLLTVKENLETGFGCLPLKDRAVPDEVYELFPVLKEMQNRRGGDLSGGQQQQLAIGRALVTKPNLLLMDEPTEGIQPNIIK
;
A
#
# COMPACT_ATOMS: atom_id res chain seq x y z
N MET A 1 0.31 -2.67 -15.88
CA MET A 1 -0.18 -4.04 -15.60
C MET A 1 0.82 -4.71 -14.66
N LEU A 2 0.35 -5.29 -13.56
CA LEU A 2 1.12 -6.20 -12.71
C LEU A 2 0.87 -7.63 -13.18
N GLU A 3 1.90 -8.44 -13.28
CA GLU A 3 1.79 -9.88 -13.52
C GLU A 3 2.66 -10.63 -12.52
N VAL A 4 2.08 -11.66 -11.92
CA VAL A 4 2.73 -12.58 -10.99
C VAL A 4 2.62 -13.97 -11.59
N LYS A 5 3.72 -14.72 -11.61
CA LYS A 5 3.78 -16.09 -12.15
C LYS A 5 4.42 -17.04 -11.15
N ASP A 6 3.71 -18.10 -10.84
CA ASP A 6 4.16 -19.24 -10.02
C ASP A 6 4.90 -18.83 -8.74
N LEU A 7 4.34 -17.84 -8.03
CA LEU A 7 4.96 -17.29 -6.82
C LEU A 7 4.78 -18.25 -5.65
N ASP A 8 5.89 -18.68 -5.09
CA ASP A 8 5.97 -19.41 -3.82
C ASP A 8 6.54 -18.51 -2.72
N LEU A 9 6.06 -18.72 -1.49
CA LEU A 9 6.56 -17.98 -0.33
C LEU A 9 6.57 -18.87 0.91
N HIS A 10 7.66 -18.78 1.67
CA HIS A 10 7.87 -19.53 2.91
C HIS A 10 8.18 -18.60 4.08
N TYR A 11 7.74 -18.97 5.27
CA TYR A 11 8.23 -18.49 6.56
C TYR A 11 9.01 -19.61 7.24
N GLY A 12 10.32 -19.54 7.22
CA GLY A 12 11.17 -20.66 7.62
C GLY A 12 10.88 -21.90 6.78
N ASN A 13 10.47 -22.99 7.42
CA ASN A 13 10.12 -24.25 6.75
C ASN A 13 8.65 -24.33 6.30
N SER A 14 7.82 -23.36 6.67
CA SER A 14 6.39 -23.38 6.36
C SER A 14 6.11 -22.67 5.05
N GLN A 15 5.63 -23.38 4.04
CA GLN A 15 5.16 -22.77 2.80
C GLN A 15 3.76 -22.20 2.99
N ILE A 16 3.57 -20.95 2.60
CA ILE A 16 2.30 -20.22 2.72
C ILE A 16 1.66 -19.96 1.37
N LEU A 17 2.46 -19.64 0.35
CA LEU A 17 1.94 -19.44 -1.00
C LEU A 17 2.49 -20.54 -1.92
N TYR A 18 1.62 -21.09 -2.74
CA TYR A 18 1.89 -22.22 -3.62
C TYR A 18 1.57 -21.80 -5.06
N LYS A 19 2.59 -21.53 -5.86
CA LYS A 19 2.49 -21.20 -7.32
C LYS A 19 1.38 -20.21 -7.63
N ILE A 20 1.30 -19.13 -6.85
CA ILE A 20 0.28 -18.09 -7.07
C ILE A 20 0.57 -17.34 -8.36
N SER A 21 -0.41 -17.31 -9.25
CA SER A 21 -0.37 -16.54 -10.49
C SER A 21 -1.57 -15.62 -10.58
N LEU A 22 -1.34 -14.34 -10.90
CA LEU A 22 -2.39 -13.34 -11.06
C LEU A 22 -1.95 -12.22 -12.02
N LYS A 23 -2.93 -11.49 -12.53
CA LYS A 23 -2.72 -10.26 -13.32
C LYS A 23 -3.64 -9.17 -12.82
N ALA A 24 -3.08 -7.97 -12.65
CA ALA A 24 -3.84 -6.76 -12.40
C ALA A 24 -3.65 -5.78 -13.56
N ARG A 25 -4.76 -5.32 -14.14
CA ARG A 25 -4.75 -4.42 -15.28
C ARG A 25 -4.64 -2.97 -14.85
N VAL A 26 -4.15 -2.14 -15.76
CA VAL A 26 -4.07 -0.69 -15.53
C VAL A 26 -5.47 -0.10 -15.51
N GLY A 27 -5.74 0.79 -14.55
CA GLY A 27 -7.03 1.46 -14.40
C GLY A 27 -8.14 0.59 -13.80
N GLU A 28 -7.80 -0.61 -13.32
CA GLU A 28 -8.76 -1.54 -12.70
C GLU A 28 -8.41 -1.83 -11.24
N VAL A 29 -9.43 -2.14 -10.45
CA VAL A 29 -9.27 -2.69 -9.11
C VAL A 29 -9.27 -4.22 -9.19
N THR A 30 -8.21 -4.84 -8.66
CA THR A 30 -8.12 -6.29 -8.54
C THR A 30 -8.28 -6.69 -7.08
N ALA A 31 -9.37 -7.36 -6.72
CA ALA A 31 -9.61 -7.84 -5.38
C ALA A 31 -9.11 -9.29 -5.20
N ILE A 32 -8.37 -9.52 -4.11
CA ILE A 32 -7.93 -10.86 -3.70
C ILE A 32 -8.81 -11.30 -2.55
N LEU A 33 -9.65 -12.30 -2.80
CA LEU A 33 -10.62 -12.81 -1.85
C LEU A 33 -10.14 -14.14 -1.26
N GLY A 34 -10.53 -14.41 -0.02
CA GLY A 34 -10.21 -15.65 0.69
C GLY A 34 -10.44 -15.50 2.19
N THR A 35 -10.51 -16.63 2.88
CA THR A 35 -10.65 -16.68 4.35
C THR A 35 -9.41 -16.13 5.05
N ASN A 36 -9.50 -15.90 6.37
CA ASN A 36 -8.33 -15.46 7.14
C ASN A 36 -7.29 -16.58 7.20
N GLY A 37 -6.01 -16.19 7.16
CA GLY A 37 -4.89 -17.14 7.22
C GLY A 37 -4.48 -17.81 5.89
N VAL A 38 -5.19 -17.57 4.77
CA VAL A 38 -4.84 -18.19 3.47
C VAL A 38 -3.65 -17.54 2.74
N GLY A 39 -3.03 -16.51 3.32
CA GLY A 39 -1.82 -15.90 2.75
C GLY A 39 -2.03 -14.59 1.99
N LYS A 40 -3.21 -13.92 2.08
CA LYS A 40 -3.46 -12.61 1.41
C LYS A 40 -2.41 -11.57 1.79
N THR A 41 -2.21 -11.35 3.08
CA THR A 41 -1.17 -10.44 3.61
C THR A 41 0.24 -10.87 3.18
N SER A 42 0.51 -12.19 3.12
CA SER A 42 1.81 -12.70 2.65
C SER A 42 2.06 -12.39 1.19
N LEU A 43 1.02 -12.44 0.36
CA LEU A 43 1.11 -12.03 -1.05
C LEU A 43 1.38 -10.52 -1.15
N ILE A 44 0.65 -9.68 -0.40
CA ILE A 44 0.91 -8.23 -0.36
C ILE A 44 2.35 -7.96 0.10
N LYS A 45 2.84 -8.64 1.13
CA LYS A 45 4.24 -8.51 1.61
C LYS A 45 5.26 -8.90 0.54
N ALA A 46 5.00 -9.96 -0.24
CA ALA A 46 5.87 -10.35 -1.35
C ALA A 46 5.90 -9.29 -2.45
N LEU A 47 4.74 -8.73 -2.82
CA LEU A 47 4.62 -7.66 -3.81
C LEU A 47 5.24 -6.34 -3.34
N ALA A 48 5.16 -6.06 -2.03
CA ALA A 48 5.76 -4.90 -1.38
C ALA A 48 7.27 -5.02 -1.12
N GLY A 49 7.86 -6.21 -1.30
CA GLY A 49 9.26 -6.48 -1.02
C GLY A 49 9.62 -6.50 0.47
N THR A 50 8.63 -6.53 1.38
CA THR A 50 8.84 -6.64 2.82
C THR A 50 9.09 -8.08 3.27
N HIS A 51 8.73 -9.05 2.44
CA HIS A 51 9.10 -10.45 2.59
C HIS A 51 9.48 -11.04 1.24
N ASN A 52 10.62 -11.73 1.17
CA ASN A 52 11.11 -12.29 -0.08
C ASN A 52 10.29 -13.53 -0.48
N ARG A 53 9.88 -13.61 -1.74
CA ARG A 53 9.37 -14.82 -2.32
C ARG A 53 10.47 -15.88 -2.43
N SER A 54 10.10 -17.16 -2.37
CA SER A 54 11.04 -18.28 -2.52
C SER A 54 11.29 -18.60 -3.99
N SER A 55 10.27 -18.44 -4.84
CA SER A 55 10.34 -18.66 -6.29
C SER A 55 9.29 -17.81 -7.01
N GLY A 56 9.22 -17.95 -8.33
CA GLY A 56 8.28 -17.25 -9.20
C GLY A 56 8.77 -15.87 -9.64
N GLU A 57 7.98 -15.24 -10.49
CA GLU A 57 8.32 -13.96 -11.11
C GLU A 57 7.24 -12.91 -10.84
N ILE A 58 7.68 -11.67 -10.66
CA ILE A 58 6.82 -10.50 -10.59
C ILE A 58 7.28 -9.51 -11.65
N SER A 59 6.38 -9.07 -12.50
CA SER A 59 6.64 -8.03 -13.49
C SER A 59 5.65 -6.87 -13.38
N LEU A 60 6.16 -5.65 -13.54
CA LEU A 60 5.39 -4.42 -13.56
C LEU A 60 5.63 -3.72 -14.90
N ALA A 61 4.55 -3.40 -15.62
CA ALA A 61 4.60 -2.80 -16.96
C ALA A 61 5.52 -3.57 -17.94
N GLY A 62 5.51 -4.91 -17.86
CA GLY A 62 6.32 -5.79 -18.71
C GLY A 62 7.76 -5.98 -18.25
N ASN A 63 8.23 -5.27 -17.23
CA ASN A 63 9.58 -5.39 -16.70
C ASN A 63 9.58 -6.30 -15.47
N ASN A 64 10.43 -7.33 -15.46
CA ASN A 64 10.64 -8.14 -14.27
C ASN A 64 11.28 -7.26 -13.19
N ILE A 65 10.65 -7.20 -12.02
CA ILE A 65 11.13 -6.36 -10.92
C ILE A 65 12.09 -7.08 -9.98
N GLY A 66 12.36 -8.36 -10.21
CA GLY A 66 13.28 -9.15 -9.39
C GLY A 66 12.88 -9.24 -7.93
N ILE A 67 13.84 -9.43 -7.03
CA ILE A 67 13.69 -9.32 -5.59
C ILE A 67 14.27 -7.97 -5.19
N LEU A 68 13.41 -7.01 -4.90
CA LEU A 68 13.81 -5.65 -4.54
C LEU A 68 13.33 -5.30 -3.13
N GLN A 69 14.13 -4.47 -2.46
CA GLN A 69 13.77 -3.89 -1.18
C GLN A 69 12.61 -2.87 -1.33
N PRO A 70 11.79 -2.64 -0.30
CA PRO A 70 10.63 -1.74 -0.36
C PRO A 70 10.95 -0.35 -0.91
N HIS A 71 12.07 0.26 -0.51
CA HIS A 71 12.47 1.59 -1.00
C HIS A 71 12.73 1.62 -2.50
N SER A 72 13.23 0.53 -3.09
CA SER A 72 13.46 0.42 -4.53
C SER A 72 12.15 0.22 -5.28
N LEU A 73 11.19 -0.50 -4.70
CA LEU A 73 9.84 -0.67 -5.24
C LEU A 73 9.04 0.64 -5.18
N ALA A 74 9.17 1.41 -4.08
CA ALA A 74 8.57 2.72 -3.97
C ALA A 74 9.04 3.68 -5.08
N LYS A 75 10.35 3.68 -5.42
CA LYS A 75 10.90 4.45 -6.55
C LYS A 75 10.39 3.97 -7.91
N LYS A 76 9.91 2.74 -8.02
CA LYS A 76 9.24 2.20 -9.23
C LYS A 76 7.74 2.50 -9.26
N GLY A 77 7.23 3.26 -8.30
CA GLY A 77 5.83 3.65 -8.23
C GLY A 77 4.91 2.59 -7.61
N ILE A 78 5.42 1.74 -6.72
CA ILE A 78 4.60 0.82 -5.93
C ILE A 78 4.43 1.42 -4.53
N ALA A 79 3.18 1.70 -4.14
CA ALA A 79 2.85 2.13 -2.80
C ALA A 79 2.03 1.06 -2.07
N VAL A 80 2.12 1.05 -0.75
CA VAL A 80 1.48 0.07 0.12
C VAL A 80 0.74 0.76 1.25
N VAL A 81 -0.49 0.33 1.48
CA VAL A 81 -1.26 0.60 2.69
C VAL A 81 -1.36 -0.71 3.46
N PRO A 82 -0.59 -0.89 4.53
CA PRO A 82 -0.59 -2.14 5.30
C PRO A 82 -1.85 -2.27 6.16
N GLN A 83 -2.12 -3.49 6.61
CA GLN A 83 -3.09 -3.75 7.65
C GLN A 83 -2.73 -2.93 8.92
N GLY A 84 -3.74 -2.42 9.63
CA GLY A 84 -3.52 -1.61 10.84
C GLY A 84 -3.09 -0.16 10.57
N ARG A 85 -3.11 0.30 9.28
CA ARG A 85 -2.88 1.70 8.85
C ARG A 85 -1.44 2.20 9.01
N GLU A 86 -0.75 1.83 10.09
CA GLU A 86 0.65 2.21 10.41
C GLU A 86 0.94 3.73 10.23
N ILE A 87 0.01 4.57 10.70
CA ILE A 87 0.24 6.01 10.76
C ILE A 87 1.20 6.34 11.91
N PHE A 88 1.80 7.52 11.87
CA PHE A 88 2.61 8.06 12.96
C PHE A 88 1.71 8.87 13.90
N PRO A 89 1.31 8.33 15.08
CA PRO A 89 0.28 8.94 15.92
C PRO A 89 0.71 10.29 16.53
N LEU A 90 1.99 10.51 16.73
CA LEU A 90 2.53 11.75 17.32
C LEU A 90 2.77 12.85 16.28
N LEU A 91 2.88 12.50 15.00
CA LEU A 91 3.01 13.46 13.91
C LEU A 91 1.64 14.04 13.55
N THR A 92 1.63 15.28 13.07
CA THR A 92 0.44 15.90 12.48
C THR A 92 0.02 15.16 11.20
N VAL A 93 -1.21 15.41 10.73
CA VAL A 93 -1.69 14.90 9.44
C VAL A 93 -0.76 15.32 8.32
N LYS A 94 -0.36 16.61 8.29
CA LYS A 94 0.58 17.13 7.29
C LYS A 94 1.92 16.40 7.34
N GLU A 95 2.54 16.28 8.50
CA GLU A 95 3.81 15.57 8.67
C GLU A 95 3.69 14.08 8.29
N ASN A 96 2.57 13.42 8.62
CA ASN A 96 2.32 12.05 8.16
C ASN A 96 2.33 11.94 6.64
N LEU A 97 1.64 12.85 5.93
CA LEU A 97 1.64 12.88 4.46
C LEU A 97 3.05 13.13 3.90
N GLU A 98 3.81 14.04 4.52
CA GLU A 98 5.17 14.39 4.12
C GLU A 98 6.18 13.22 4.28
N THR A 99 5.89 12.23 5.14
CA THR A 99 6.73 11.02 5.21
C THR A 99 6.78 10.25 3.89
N GLY A 100 5.74 10.37 3.05
CA GLY A 100 5.71 9.81 1.69
C GLY A 100 6.75 10.43 0.72
N PHE A 101 7.27 11.60 1.03
CA PHE A 101 8.25 12.28 0.15
C PHE A 101 9.61 11.58 0.07
N GLY A 102 9.90 10.60 0.95
CA GLY A 102 11.20 9.95 1.01
C GLY A 102 11.65 9.27 -0.29
N CYS A 103 10.73 8.81 -1.12
CA CYS A 103 11.03 8.21 -2.43
C CYS A 103 10.98 9.21 -3.60
N LEU A 104 10.57 10.48 -3.35
CA LEU A 104 10.38 11.48 -4.38
C LEU A 104 11.60 12.40 -4.53
N PRO A 105 11.89 12.88 -5.76
CA PRO A 105 12.83 13.96 -5.99
C PRO A 105 12.39 15.23 -5.24
N LEU A 106 13.33 16.07 -4.84
CA LEU A 106 13.05 17.30 -4.08
C LEU A 106 12.01 18.20 -4.73
N LYS A 107 12.05 18.33 -6.07
CA LYS A 107 11.11 19.15 -6.84
C LYS A 107 9.65 18.67 -6.80
N ASP A 108 9.44 17.39 -6.49
CA ASP A 108 8.13 16.75 -6.51
C ASP A 108 7.56 16.57 -5.09
N ARG A 109 8.23 17.10 -4.06
CA ARG A 109 7.85 17.00 -2.65
C ARG A 109 6.77 18.02 -2.29
N ALA A 110 5.56 17.74 -2.74
CA ALA A 110 4.36 18.45 -2.33
C ALA A 110 3.21 17.46 -2.22
N VAL A 111 2.29 17.69 -1.28
CA VAL A 111 1.06 16.89 -1.23
C VAL A 111 0.21 17.27 -2.43
N PRO A 112 -0.13 16.32 -3.32
CA PRO A 112 -0.97 16.62 -4.49
C PRO A 112 -2.36 17.09 -4.07
N ASP A 113 -2.94 18.03 -4.81
CA ASP A 113 -4.29 18.53 -4.53
C ASP A 113 -5.34 17.42 -4.59
N GLU A 114 -5.15 16.43 -5.45
CA GLU A 114 -6.01 15.26 -5.60
C GLU A 114 -6.15 14.46 -4.28
N VAL A 115 -5.13 14.47 -3.41
CA VAL A 115 -5.21 13.83 -2.09
C VAL A 115 -6.21 14.54 -1.20
N TYR A 116 -6.25 15.87 -1.25
CA TYR A 116 -7.19 16.69 -0.49
C TYR A 116 -8.59 16.71 -1.11
N GLU A 117 -8.70 16.56 -2.43
CA GLU A 117 -9.98 16.39 -3.12
C GLU A 117 -10.64 15.04 -2.75
N LEU A 118 -9.86 13.96 -2.69
CA LEU A 118 -10.34 12.65 -2.26
C LEU A 118 -10.66 12.61 -0.77
N PHE A 119 -9.87 13.29 0.05
CA PHE A 119 -9.98 13.28 1.51
C PHE A 119 -9.95 14.70 2.09
N PRO A 120 -11.04 15.50 1.94
CA PRO A 120 -11.08 16.90 2.40
C PRO A 120 -10.74 17.07 3.89
N VAL A 121 -11.11 16.10 4.71
CA VAL A 121 -10.84 16.11 6.15
C VAL A 121 -9.34 16.18 6.47
N LEU A 122 -8.47 15.66 5.60
CA LEU A 122 -7.02 15.73 5.82
C LEU A 122 -6.49 17.16 5.67
N LYS A 123 -7.13 17.98 4.82
CA LYS A 123 -6.81 19.41 4.68
C LYS A 123 -7.30 20.20 5.89
N GLU A 124 -8.52 19.92 6.32
CA GLU A 124 -9.15 20.59 7.48
C GLU A 124 -8.36 20.30 8.77
N MET A 125 -7.87 19.07 8.92
CA MET A 125 -7.18 18.60 10.13
C MET A 125 -5.66 18.56 9.98
N GLN A 126 -5.06 19.26 9.01
CA GLN A 126 -3.64 19.14 8.68
C GLN A 126 -2.68 19.37 9.85
N ASN A 127 -3.06 20.20 10.84
CA ASN A 127 -2.27 20.49 12.03
C ASN A 127 -2.61 19.59 13.24
N ARG A 128 -3.59 18.67 13.09
CA ARG A 128 -3.98 17.74 14.16
C ARG A 128 -3.08 16.52 14.15
N ARG A 129 -2.80 15.94 15.32
CA ARG A 129 -2.02 14.70 15.42
C ARG A 129 -2.79 13.53 14.80
N GLY A 130 -2.06 12.64 14.12
CA GLY A 130 -2.65 11.44 13.53
C GLY A 130 -3.35 10.54 14.54
N GLY A 131 -2.83 10.45 15.77
CA GLY A 131 -3.42 9.68 16.86
C GLY A 131 -4.76 10.19 17.35
N ASP A 132 -5.07 11.50 17.14
CA ASP A 132 -6.32 12.12 17.57
C ASP A 132 -7.45 11.98 16.51
N LEU A 133 -7.18 11.33 15.39
CA LEU A 133 -8.14 11.07 14.32
C LEU A 133 -9.01 9.86 14.65
N SER A 134 -10.24 9.84 14.15
CA SER A 134 -11.08 8.64 14.17
C SER A 134 -10.46 7.52 13.31
N GLY A 135 -10.88 6.26 13.55
CA GLY A 135 -10.36 5.13 12.78
C GLY A 135 -10.51 5.28 11.27
N GLY A 136 -11.66 5.80 10.79
CA GLY A 136 -11.87 6.08 9.36
C GLY A 136 -10.98 7.20 8.84
N GLN A 137 -10.74 8.26 9.62
CA GLN A 137 -9.84 9.35 9.25
C GLN A 137 -8.37 8.90 9.22
N GLN A 138 -7.97 8.01 10.14
CA GLN A 138 -6.64 7.39 10.13
C GLN A 138 -6.45 6.53 8.88
N GLN A 139 -7.49 5.83 8.43
CA GLN A 139 -7.45 5.06 7.18
C GLN A 139 -7.29 5.98 5.97
N GLN A 140 -8.04 7.09 5.92
CA GLN A 140 -7.90 8.10 4.87
C GLN A 140 -6.47 8.69 4.87
N LEU A 141 -5.90 8.95 6.06
CA LEU A 141 -4.53 9.42 6.21
C LEU A 141 -3.50 8.38 5.68
N ALA A 142 -3.67 7.09 6.00
CA ALA A 142 -2.80 6.03 5.51
C ALA A 142 -2.85 5.90 3.98
N ILE A 143 -4.05 5.98 3.39
CA ILE A 143 -4.22 5.97 1.93
C ILE A 143 -3.64 7.25 1.32
N GLY A 144 -3.95 8.43 1.89
CA GLY A 144 -3.42 9.71 1.42
C GLY A 144 -1.89 9.72 1.41
N ARG A 145 -1.24 9.20 2.46
CA ARG A 145 0.22 9.05 2.54
C ARG A 145 0.79 8.19 1.41
N ALA A 146 0.09 7.11 1.03
CA ALA A 146 0.49 6.28 -0.11
C ALA A 146 0.31 7.04 -1.44
N LEU A 147 -0.79 7.77 -1.61
CA LEU A 147 -1.10 8.52 -2.84
C LEU A 147 -0.18 9.71 -3.09
N VAL A 148 0.41 10.31 -2.03
CA VAL A 148 1.41 11.39 -2.16
C VAL A 148 2.56 10.98 -3.09
N THR A 149 2.90 9.69 -3.14
CA THR A 149 3.99 9.18 -4.01
C THR A 149 3.59 9.09 -5.49
N LYS A 150 2.34 9.39 -5.86
CA LYS A 150 1.76 9.23 -7.21
C LYS A 150 2.03 7.82 -7.78
N PRO A 151 1.58 6.76 -7.10
CA PRO A 151 1.97 5.40 -7.44
C PRO A 151 1.30 4.92 -8.74
N ASN A 152 2.03 4.07 -9.49
CA ASN A 152 1.49 3.31 -10.61
C ASN A 152 0.72 2.06 -10.16
N LEU A 153 1.02 1.57 -8.96
CA LEU A 153 0.39 0.43 -8.32
C LEU A 153 0.20 0.73 -6.83
N LEU A 154 -1.05 0.68 -6.37
CA LEU A 154 -1.40 0.78 -4.96
C LEU A 154 -1.80 -0.61 -4.44
N LEU A 155 -1.07 -1.11 -3.45
CA LEU A 155 -1.38 -2.34 -2.73
C LEU A 155 -2.06 -1.98 -1.41
N MET A 156 -3.21 -2.58 -1.13
CA MET A 156 -3.93 -2.36 0.12
C MET A 156 -4.24 -3.69 0.80
N ASP A 157 -3.88 -3.81 2.06
CA ASP A 157 -4.19 -4.97 2.89
C ASP A 157 -5.31 -4.61 3.87
N GLU A 158 -6.44 -5.30 3.73
CA GLU A 158 -7.66 -5.09 4.54
C GLU A 158 -8.09 -3.60 4.69
N PRO A 159 -8.29 -2.86 3.58
CA PRO A 159 -8.48 -1.40 3.61
C PRO A 159 -9.74 -0.95 4.36
N THR A 160 -10.67 -1.84 4.64
CA THR A 160 -11.94 -1.56 5.34
C THR A 160 -11.93 -1.99 6.80
N GLU A 161 -10.82 -2.55 7.30
CA GLU A 161 -10.71 -2.97 8.69
C GLU A 161 -10.89 -1.81 9.66
N GLY A 162 -11.77 -1.99 10.65
CA GLY A 162 -12.06 -0.98 11.68
C GLY A 162 -12.76 0.28 11.18
N ILE A 163 -13.36 0.24 9.98
CA ILE A 163 -14.27 1.26 9.48
C ILE A 163 -15.70 0.80 9.72
N GLN A 164 -16.55 1.70 10.23
CA GLN A 164 -17.96 1.39 10.43
C GLN A 164 -18.63 1.08 9.08
N PRO A 165 -19.48 0.01 8.98
CA PRO A 165 -20.06 -0.43 7.71
C PRO A 165 -20.86 0.63 6.94
N ASN A 166 -21.43 1.62 7.65
CA ASN A 166 -22.19 2.71 7.05
C ASN A 166 -21.32 3.79 6.36
N ILE A 167 -19.99 3.72 6.51
CA ILE A 167 -19.04 4.63 5.87
C ILE A 167 -18.44 4.00 4.59
N ILE A 168 -18.58 2.67 4.46
CA ILE A 168 -18.12 1.93 3.28
C ILE A 168 -19.24 1.99 2.23
N LYS A 169 -19.15 2.95 1.33
CA LYS A 169 -20.02 3.06 0.14
C LYS A 169 -19.20 2.95 -1.14
#